data_4687b753a71bfe061587db02e71ed29b
#
_entry.id   4687b753a71bfe061587db02e71ed29b
#
_cell.length_a   1.000
_cell.length_b   1.000
_cell.length_c   1.000
_cell.angle_alpha   90.00
_cell.angle_beta   90.00
_cell.angle_gamma   90.00
#
_symmetry.space_group_name_H-M   'P 1'
#
loop_
_entity.id
_entity.type
_entity.pdbx_description
1 polymer ?
#
loop_
_entity_poly.entity_id
_entity_poly.type
_entity_poly.pdbx_seq_one_letter_code
_entity_poly.pdbx_strand_id
1 'polypeptide(L)'
;PYVAATLEVADPEQVVVNLQGLDCATLVETSQALAMTRREGKTDVASYTRNLEKIRYFDGKNRGYTSRLHYLSFWMADLTKRKVAKEVVLPQTLTLPLEIRLNYMSTHANAYPFLKNHPERVSEMARLEHKYSGKVGRYLPKSNAGLSRKQLGAIQDGDIITVVTQKAGLDYSHQGIAFWGNDGKLHMLHASSERKRVIADERTLEDYLKRISHAKGIRVFRICLLYTSPSPRDGLL
;
A
#
# COMPACT_ATOMS: atom_id res chain seq x y z
N PRO A 1 -7.17 12.32 -12.45
CA PRO A 1 -6.33 11.65 -13.45
C PRO A 1 -5.32 10.68 -12.79
N TYR A 2 -4.87 9.66 -13.56
CA TYR A 2 -3.72 8.83 -13.21
C TYR A 2 -2.44 9.56 -13.62
N VAL A 3 -1.53 9.78 -12.67
CA VAL A 3 -0.22 10.38 -12.92
C VAL A 3 0.81 9.65 -12.07
N ALA A 4 1.77 9.00 -12.72
CA ALA A 4 2.86 8.30 -12.05
C ALA A 4 3.98 9.27 -11.63
N ALA A 5 4.81 8.83 -10.67
CA ALA A 5 6.02 9.51 -10.22
C ALA A 5 5.80 10.94 -9.68
N THR A 6 4.63 11.22 -9.12
CA THR A 6 4.29 12.55 -8.57
C THR A 6 5.05 12.92 -7.30
N LEU A 7 5.83 11.99 -6.74
CA LEU A 7 6.65 12.22 -5.55
C LEU A 7 8.11 12.61 -5.88
N GLU A 8 8.51 12.50 -7.14
CA GLU A 8 9.88 12.78 -7.61
C GLU A 8 10.05 14.26 -7.94
N VAL A 9 9.86 15.15 -6.96
CA VAL A 9 9.79 16.63 -7.20
C VAL A 9 10.95 17.42 -6.61
N ALA A 10 11.63 16.91 -5.58
CA ALA A 10 12.71 17.63 -4.91
C ALA A 10 13.77 16.71 -4.32
N ASP A 11 15.02 17.17 -4.33
CA ASP A 11 16.13 16.63 -3.58
C ASP A 11 16.78 17.79 -2.80
N PRO A 12 16.78 17.77 -1.46
CA PRO A 12 16.38 16.67 -0.58
C PRO A 12 14.88 16.35 -0.61
N GLU A 13 14.56 15.09 -0.32
CA GLU A 13 13.20 14.52 -0.29
C GLU A 13 12.24 15.38 0.55
N GLN A 14 11.07 15.68 0.00
CA GLN A 14 10.00 16.42 0.66
C GLN A 14 8.75 15.57 0.84
N VAL A 15 7.93 15.90 1.85
CA VAL A 15 6.60 15.29 1.99
C VAL A 15 5.66 15.94 0.97
N VAL A 16 5.51 15.29 -0.17
CA VAL A 16 4.68 15.80 -1.27
C VAL A 16 3.20 15.50 -1.01
N VAL A 17 2.37 16.52 -1.12
CA VAL A 17 0.91 16.43 -1.15
C VAL A 17 0.45 16.77 -2.57
N ASN A 18 -0.09 15.77 -3.28
CA ASN A 18 -0.67 15.95 -4.61
C ASN A 18 -2.06 15.30 -4.63
N LEU A 19 -3.11 16.12 -4.81
CA LEU A 19 -4.49 15.67 -4.90
C LEU A 19 -5.04 15.76 -6.34
N GLN A 20 -4.25 16.29 -7.28
CA GLN A 20 -4.68 16.49 -8.68
C GLN A 20 -4.30 15.31 -9.59
N GLY A 21 -3.27 14.55 -9.23
CA GLY A 21 -2.83 13.40 -10.00
C GLY A 21 -2.30 12.31 -9.08
N LEU A 22 -2.85 11.11 -9.19
CA LEU A 22 -2.56 9.99 -8.29
C LEU A 22 -2.19 8.75 -9.10
N ASP A 23 -1.20 8.00 -8.62
CA ASP A 23 -0.97 6.61 -8.98
C ASP A 23 -1.58 5.67 -7.93
N CYS A 24 -1.38 4.37 -8.07
CA CYS A 24 -1.95 3.40 -7.14
C CYS A 24 -1.44 3.56 -5.70
N ALA A 25 -0.18 3.94 -5.53
CA ALA A 25 0.43 4.12 -4.20
C ALA A 25 -0.06 5.40 -3.55
N THR A 26 0.04 6.51 -4.26
CA THR A 26 -0.38 7.82 -3.75
C THR A 26 -1.88 7.91 -3.51
N LEU A 27 -2.72 7.18 -4.27
CA LEU A 27 -4.15 7.07 -3.98
C LEU A 27 -4.38 6.43 -2.61
N VAL A 28 -3.76 5.29 -2.34
CA VAL A 28 -3.92 4.57 -1.07
C VAL A 28 -3.39 5.42 0.08
N GLU A 29 -2.18 5.96 -0.02
CA GLU A 29 -1.59 6.80 1.02
C GLU A 29 -2.45 8.04 1.31
N THR A 30 -2.89 8.76 0.27
CA THR A 30 -3.76 9.94 0.39
C THR A 30 -5.06 9.60 1.10
N SER A 31 -5.74 8.54 0.66
CA SER A 31 -7.02 8.12 1.23
C SER A 31 -6.88 7.71 2.69
N GLN A 32 -5.82 6.96 3.03
CA GLN A 32 -5.59 6.52 4.40
C GLN A 32 -5.18 7.68 5.31
N ALA A 33 -4.33 8.61 4.85
CA ALA A 33 -3.96 9.79 5.62
C ALA A 33 -5.18 10.69 5.90
N LEU A 34 -6.07 10.86 4.92
CA LEU A 34 -7.35 11.58 5.11
C LEU A 34 -8.23 10.89 6.16
N ALA A 35 -8.39 9.56 6.05
CA ALA A 35 -9.18 8.79 7.01
C ALA A 35 -8.61 8.89 8.44
N MET A 36 -7.28 8.82 8.60
CA MET A 36 -6.60 9.00 9.88
C MET A 36 -6.86 10.40 10.45
N THR A 37 -6.69 11.44 9.63
CA THR A 37 -6.88 12.84 10.02
C THR A 37 -8.33 13.09 10.45
N ARG A 38 -9.29 12.59 9.69
CA ARG A 38 -10.71 12.72 10.04
C ARG A 38 -11.05 12.01 11.34
N ARG A 39 -10.44 10.85 11.58
CA ARG A 39 -10.65 10.09 12.81
C ARG A 39 -10.05 10.75 14.05
N GLU A 40 -8.96 11.50 13.88
CA GLU A 40 -8.39 12.35 14.94
C GLU A 40 -9.28 13.58 15.25
N GLY A 41 -10.42 13.74 14.58
CA GLY A 41 -11.28 14.93 14.68
C GLY A 41 -10.65 16.17 14.04
N LYS A 42 -9.64 15.99 13.18
CA LYS A 42 -8.92 17.09 12.52
C LYS A 42 -9.36 17.25 11.07
N THR A 43 -9.18 18.48 10.54
CA THR A 43 -9.52 18.84 9.16
C THR A 43 -8.45 19.72 8.51
N ASP A 44 -7.38 20.01 9.24
CA ASP A 44 -6.31 20.90 8.79
C ASP A 44 -5.22 20.16 7.98
N VAL A 45 -4.56 20.93 7.11
CA VAL A 45 -3.51 20.41 6.22
C VAL A 45 -2.30 19.89 7.00
N ALA A 46 -1.95 20.51 8.12
CA ALA A 46 -0.80 20.09 8.93
C ALA A 46 -1.01 18.70 9.52
N SER A 47 -2.20 18.41 10.06
CA SER A 47 -2.57 17.09 10.57
C SER A 47 -2.59 16.04 9.45
N TYR A 48 -3.12 16.38 8.28
CA TYR A 48 -3.10 15.52 7.11
C TYR A 48 -1.66 15.20 6.66
N THR A 49 -0.80 16.22 6.51
CA THR A 49 0.60 16.05 6.09
C THR A 49 1.38 15.19 7.08
N ARG A 50 1.18 15.40 8.37
CA ARG A 50 1.77 14.57 9.43
C ARG A 50 1.33 13.09 9.31
N ASN A 51 0.06 12.83 9.06
CA ASN A 51 -0.45 11.47 8.87
C ASN A 51 0.08 10.85 7.57
N LEU A 52 0.22 11.63 6.51
CA LEU A 52 0.83 11.20 5.26
C LEU A 52 2.31 10.83 5.45
N GLU A 53 3.09 11.68 6.12
CA GLU A 53 4.47 11.37 6.50
C GLU A 53 4.57 10.08 7.30
N LYS A 54 3.68 9.93 8.30
CA LYS A 54 3.62 8.76 9.18
C LYS A 54 3.45 7.44 8.44
N ILE A 55 2.75 7.40 7.31
CA ILE A 55 2.51 6.17 6.56
C ILE A 55 3.41 6.01 5.32
N ARG A 56 4.10 7.05 4.87
CA ARG A 56 4.95 7.04 3.68
C ARG A 56 6.41 6.72 3.96
N TYR A 57 6.91 6.99 5.18
CA TYR A 57 8.32 6.89 5.51
C TYR A 57 8.58 5.90 6.65
N PHE A 58 9.76 5.27 6.64
CA PHE A 58 10.22 4.41 7.73
C PHE A 58 10.15 5.13 9.08
N ASP A 59 9.67 4.43 10.10
CA ASP A 59 9.43 4.95 11.45
C ASP A 59 8.55 6.22 11.47
N GLY A 60 7.86 6.53 10.36
CA GLY A 60 6.98 7.69 10.20
C GLY A 60 7.70 9.02 10.07
N LYS A 61 8.95 9.04 9.59
CA LYS A 61 9.77 10.24 9.48
C LYS A 61 10.52 10.29 8.15
N ASN A 62 10.39 11.42 7.45
CA ASN A 62 11.20 11.71 6.29
C ASN A 62 12.65 12.01 6.70
N ARG A 63 13.58 11.15 6.23
CA ARG A 63 15.04 11.29 6.40
C ARG A 63 15.75 11.19 5.05
N GLY A 64 15.10 11.62 3.97
CA GLY A 64 15.61 11.52 2.61
C GLY A 64 15.01 10.36 1.83
N TYR A 65 15.38 10.26 0.56
CA TYR A 65 14.80 9.37 -0.44
C TYR A 65 14.69 7.91 0.00
N THR A 66 15.75 7.33 0.55
CA THR A 66 15.79 5.92 0.99
C THR A 66 14.94 5.63 2.23
N SER A 67 14.50 6.68 2.93
CA SER A 67 13.56 6.52 4.04
C SER A 67 12.10 6.36 3.59
N ARG A 68 11.78 6.64 2.32
CA ARG A 68 10.45 6.38 1.75
C ARG A 68 10.21 4.87 1.63
N LEU A 69 9.00 4.43 1.89
CA LEU A 69 8.60 3.02 1.87
C LEU A 69 8.31 2.58 0.41
N HIS A 70 9.38 2.52 -0.41
CA HIS A 70 9.30 2.29 -1.86
C HIS A 70 8.68 0.95 -2.27
N TYR A 71 8.81 -0.08 -1.43
CA TYR A 71 8.20 -1.39 -1.64
C TYR A 71 7.03 -1.58 -0.68
N LEU A 72 5.97 -2.24 -1.14
CA LEU A 72 4.86 -2.58 -0.26
C LEU A 72 5.29 -3.50 0.90
N SER A 73 6.29 -4.36 0.69
CA SER A 73 6.88 -5.14 1.78
C SER A 73 7.53 -4.27 2.86
N PHE A 74 8.17 -3.15 2.48
CA PHE A 74 8.69 -2.17 3.44
C PHE A 74 7.54 -1.52 4.21
N TRP A 75 6.55 -1.05 3.44
CA TRP A 75 5.36 -0.37 3.95
C TRP A 75 4.61 -1.23 4.98
N MET A 76 4.33 -2.49 4.61
CA MET A 76 3.64 -3.42 5.48
C MET A 76 4.44 -3.77 6.74
N ALA A 77 5.74 -4.04 6.59
CA ALA A 77 6.60 -4.40 7.71
C ALA A 77 6.75 -3.25 8.71
N ASP A 78 6.95 -2.02 8.21
CA ASP A 78 7.11 -0.83 9.07
C ASP A 78 5.79 -0.48 9.78
N LEU A 79 4.68 -0.39 9.04
CA LEU A 79 3.40 -0.02 9.63
C LEU A 79 2.87 -1.08 10.60
N THR A 80 3.12 -2.37 10.32
CA THR A 80 2.74 -3.45 11.24
C THR A 80 3.57 -3.39 12.53
N LYS A 81 4.90 -3.21 12.42
CA LYS A 81 5.78 -3.02 13.58
C LYS A 81 5.31 -1.86 14.46
N ARG A 82 4.90 -0.75 13.85
CA ARG A 82 4.39 0.44 14.55
C ARG A 82 2.91 0.35 14.96
N LYS A 83 2.23 -0.76 14.68
CA LYS A 83 0.80 -0.98 14.95
C LYS A 83 -0.12 0.03 14.24
N VAL A 84 0.34 0.62 13.14
CA VAL A 84 -0.44 1.53 12.28
C VAL A 84 -1.30 0.75 11.30
N ALA A 85 -0.82 -0.41 10.86
CA ALA A 85 -1.58 -1.34 10.02
C ALA A 85 -1.44 -2.77 10.52
N LYS A 86 -2.32 -3.64 10.05
CA LYS A 86 -2.25 -5.09 10.24
C LYS A 86 -2.61 -5.82 8.95
N GLU A 87 -2.06 -7.02 8.77
CA GLU A 87 -2.50 -7.91 7.72
C GLU A 87 -3.89 -8.49 8.05
N VAL A 88 -4.76 -8.56 7.06
CA VAL A 88 -6.04 -9.26 7.16
C VAL A 88 -5.77 -10.75 6.93
N VAL A 89 -5.84 -11.53 8.01
CA VAL A 89 -5.55 -12.97 7.95
C VAL A 89 -6.71 -13.71 7.31
N LEU A 90 -6.42 -14.40 6.21
CA LEU A 90 -7.36 -15.28 5.52
C LEU A 90 -7.10 -16.75 5.89
N PRO A 91 -8.11 -17.64 5.78
CA PRO A 91 -7.94 -19.05 6.08
C PRO A 91 -6.78 -19.69 5.28
N GLN A 92 -5.97 -20.51 5.94
CA GLN A 92 -4.83 -21.17 5.28
C GLN A 92 -5.25 -22.06 4.09
N THR A 93 -6.43 -22.66 4.16
CA THR A 93 -7.02 -23.45 3.09
C THR A 93 -7.29 -22.67 1.80
N LEU A 94 -7.41 -21.34 1.90
CA LEU A 94 -7.67 -20.46 0.76
C LEU A 94 -6.41 -19.77 0.24
N THR A 95 -5.28 -19.89 0.94
CA THR A 95 -4.05 -19.12 0.66
C THR A 95 -2.87 -20.03 0.35
N LEU A 96 -1.91 -19.49 -0.40
CA LEU A 96 -0.65 -20.15 -0.74
C LEU A 96 0.54 -19.45 -0.08
N PRO A 97 1.66 -20.17 0.17
CA PRO A 97 2.90 -19.56 0.65
C PRO A 97 3.44 -18.52 -0.33
N LEU A 98 4.02 -17.47 0.21
CA LEU A 98 4.68 -16.41 -0.55
C LEU A 98 6.07 -16.16 0.05
N GLU A 99 7.10 -16.32 -0.75
CA GLU A 99 8.44 -15.82 -0.48
C GLU A 99 8.69 -14.58 -1.33
N ILE A 100 9.19 -13.52 -0.72
CA ILE A 100 9.46 -12.24 -1.37
C ILE A 100 10.96 -12.07 -1.52
N ARG A 101 11.41 -11.75 -2.74
CA ARG A 101 12.79 -11.41 -3.07
C ARG A 101 12.84 -10.06 -3.76
N LEU A 102 13.54 -9.11 -3.16
CA LEU A 102 13.61 -7.73 -3.60
C LEU A 102 15.02 -7.40 -4.08
N ASN A 103 15.12 -6.84 -5.28
CA ASN A 103 16.35 -6.27 -5.82
C ASN A 103 16.09 -5.31 -6.99
N TYR A 104 14.83 -4.98 -7.27
CA TYR A 104 14.49 -4.28 -8.50
C TYR A 104 15.07 -2.86 -8.55
N MET A 105 14.92 -2.06 -7.50
CA MET A 105 15.37 -0.68 -7.51
C MET A 105 16.90 -0.57 -7.55
N SER A 106 17.61 -1.38 -6.78
CA SER A 106 19.08 -1.35 -6.76
C SER A 106 19.70 -1.84 -8.08
N THR A 107 19.06 -2.82 -8.75
CA THR A 107 19.53 -3.34 -10.05
C THR A 107 19.08 -2.49 -11.25
N HIS A 108 18.09 -1.62 -11.08
CA HIS A 108 17.56 -0.73 -12.11
C HIS A 108 17.66 0.74 -11.70
N ALA A 109 18.72 1.12 -10.99
CA ALA A 109 18.91 2.46 -10.42
C ALA A 109 18.75 3.59 -11.45
N ASN A 110 19.13 3.36 -12.70
CA ASN A 110 18.98 4.33 -13.79
C ASN A 110 17.53 4.68 -14.14
N ALA A 111 16.55 3.84 -13.75
CA ALA A 111 15.12 4.11 -13.94
C ALA A 111 14.55 5.07 -12.88
N TYR A 112 15.31 5.38 -11.84
CA TYR A 112 14.88 6.20 -10.70
C TYR A 112 15.70 7.50 -10.64
N PRO A 113 15.12 8.68 -10.87
CA PRO A 113 15.85 9.95 -10.92
C PRO A 113 16.74 10.20 -9.70
N PHE A 114 16.28 9.84 -8.51
CA PHE A 114 17.00 10.07 -7.25
C PHE A 114 17.88 8.90 -6.78
N LEU A 115 17.98 7.82 -7.56
CA LEU A 115 19.00 6.79 -7.43
C LEU A 115 20.08 6.93 -8.49
N LYS A 116 19.70 7.39 -9.69
CA LYS A 116 20.63 7.63 -10.78
C LYS A 116 21.72 8.62 -10.32
N ASN A 117 22.99 8.25 -10.52
CA ASN A 117 24.15 9.02 -10.09
C ASN A 117 24.33 9.19 -8.56
N HIS A 118 23.61 8.39 -7.74
CA HIS A 118 23.71 8.37 -6.30
C HIS A 118 24.07 6.98 -5.77
N PRO A 119 25.34 6.52 -5.94
CA PRO A 119 25.74 5.14 -5.59
C PRO A 119 25.55 4.81 -4.09
N GLU A 120 25.65 5.83 -3.22
CA GLU A 120 25.38 5.68 -1.79
C GLU A 120 23.91 5.30 -1.51
N ARG A 121 22.96 5.93 -2.23
CA ARG A 121 21.53 5.60 -2.13
C ARG A 121 21.22 4.24 -2.73
N VAL A 122 21.88 3.87 -3.83
CA VAL A 122 21.75 2.53 -4.43
C VAL A 122 22.21 1.47 -3.45
N SER A 123 23.37 1.69 -2.79
CA SER A 123 23.91 0.77 -1.78
C SER A 123 22.98 0.62 -0.58
N GLU A 124 22.39 1.73 -0.11
CA GLU A 124 21.43 1.69 0.97
C GLU A 124 20.13 0.98 0.56
N MET A 125 19.62 1.23 -0.65
CA MET A 125 18.45 0.54 -1.18
C MET A 125 18.71 -0.98 -1.29
N ALA A 126 19.85 -1.40 -1.81
CA ALA A 126 20.24 -2.82 -1.88
C ALA A 126 20.28 -3.48 -0.49
N ARG A 127 20.78 -2.76 0.52
CA ARG A 127 20.78 -3.23 1.91
C ARG A 127 19.36 -3.40 2.46
N LEU A 128 18.45 -2.46 2.16
CA LEU A 128 17.04 -2.54 2.54
C LEU A 128 16.34 -3.69 1.82
N GLU A 129 16.53 -3.83 0.51
CA GLU A 129 16.00 -4.94 -0.28
C GLU A 129 16.45 -6.30 0.27
N HIS A 130 17.73 -6.45 0.60
CA HIS A 130 18.25 -7.66 1.23
C HIS A 130 17.60 -7.93 2.60
N LYS A 131 17.49 -6.90 3.45
CA LYS A 131 16.89 -7.00 4.79
C LYS A 131 15.44 -7.48 4.76
N TYR A 132 14.68 -7.10 3.74
CA TYR A 132 13.25 -7.42 3.63
C TYR A 132 12.97 -8.61 2.70
N SER A 133 13.99 -9.15 2.01
CA SER A 133 13.92 -10.40 1.25
C SER A 133 13.90 -11.64 2.15
N GLY A 134 13.46 -12.78 1.59
CA GLY A 134 13.43 -14.08 2.27
C GLY A 134 12.31 -14.22 3.31
N LYS A 135 11.50 -13.20 3.50
CA LYS A 135 10.37 -13.27 4.43
C LYS A 135 9.22 -14.08 3.81
N VAL A 136 8.73 -15.04 4.58
CA VAL A 136 7.61 -15.89 4.16
C VAL A 136 6.31 -15.28 4.67
N GLY A 137 5.34 -15.18 3.77
CA GLY A 137 3.97 -14.78 4.05
C GLY A 137 2.99 -15.73 3.37
N ARG A 138 1.75 -15.31 3.28
CA ARG A 138 0.73 -16.03 2.49
C ARG A 138 -0.04 -15.03 1.63
N TYR A 139 -0.59 -15.50 0.51
CA TYR A 139 -1.42 -14.69 -0.37
C TYR A 139 -2.64 -15.49 -0.84
N LEU A 140 -3.74 -14.81 -1.11
CA LEU A 140 -4.91 -15.38 -1.76
C LEU A 140 -4.61 -15.49 -3.27
N PRO A 141 -4.54 -16.70 -3.86
CA PRO A 141 -4.27 -16.83 -5.29
C PRO A 141 -5.43 -16.25 -6.12
N LYS A 142 -5.13 -15.79 -7.32
CA LYS A 142 -6.13 -15.17 -8.22
C LYS A 142 -7.32 -16.10 -8.52
N SER A 143 -7.12 -17.41 -8.51
CA SER A 143 -8.21 -18.40 -8.64
C SER A 143 -9.25 -18.34 -7.54
N ASN A 144 -8.89 -17.82 -6.36
CA ASN A 144 -9.75 -17.71 -5.20
C ASN A 144 -10.31 -16.29 -5.00
N ALA A 145 -9.94 -15.33 -5.87
CA ALA A 145 -10.39 -13.94 -5.73
C ALA A 145 -11.90 -13.74 -5.99
N GLY A 146 -12.54 -14.70 -6.68
CA GLY A 146 -13.99 -14.71 -6.97
C GLY A 146 -14.84 -15.39 -5.90
N LEU A 147 -14.25 -15.86 -4.79
CA LEU A 147 -14.98 -16.47 -3.70
C LEU A 147 -16.00 -15.50 -3.08
N SER A 148 -17.03 -16.06 -2.47
CA SER A 148 -18.12 -15.30 -1.88
C SER A 148 -17.71 -14.47 -0.67
N ARG A 149 -18.48 -13.44 -0.34
CA ARG A 149 -18.30 -12.65 0.89
C ARG A 149 -18.29 -13.50 2.15
N LYS A 150 -19.05 -14.60 2.19
CA LYS A 150 -19.04 -15.54 3.32
C LYS A 150 -17.65 -16.19 3.50
N GLN A 151 -16.98 -16.55 2.40
CA GLN A 151 -15.67 -17.20 2.45
C GLN A 151 -14.51 -16.22 2.68
N LEU A 152 -14.62 -15.01 2.16
CA LEU A 152 -13.63 -13.94 2.28
C LEU A 152 -14.03 -12.88 3.33
N GLY A 153 -14.91 -13.20 4.27
CA GLY A 153 -15.53 -12.25 5.20
C GLY A 153 -14.60 -11.49 6.13
N ALA A 154 -13.32 -11.90 6.21
CA ALA A 154 -12.30 -11.11 6.90
C ALA A 154 -11.98 -9.79 6.16
N ILE A 155 -12.20 -9.74 4.82
CA ILE A 155 -11.98 -8.55 4.00
C ILE A 155 -13.19 -7.62 4.16
N GLN A 156 -12.92 -6.35 4.48
CA GLN A 156 -13.94 -5.31 4.67
C GLN A 156 -13.75 -4.18 3.65
N ASP A 157 -14.80 -3.40 3.44
CA ASP A 157 -14.70 -2.17 2.67
C ASP A 157 -13.67 -1.22 3.31
N GLY A 158 -12.81 -0.63 2.49
CA GLY A 158 -11.73 0.22 2.95
C GLY A 158 -10.41 -0.50 3.23
N ASP A 159 -10.36 -1.82 3.21
CA ASP A 159 -9.10 -2.57 3.29
C ASP A 159 -8.23 -2.29 2.06
N ILE A 160 -6.92 -2.41 2.22
CA ILE A 160 -5.95 -2.20 1.15
C ILE A 160 -5.67 -3.55 0.49
N ILE A 161 -6.02 -3.67 -0.79
CA ILE A 161 -5.65 -4.81 -1.64
C ILE A 161 -4.30 -4.52 -2.26
N THR A 162 -3.38 -5.49 -2.19
CA THR A 162 -2.07 -5.45 -2.85
C THR A 162 -1.94 -6.63 -3.81
N VAL A 163 -1.61 -6.37 -5.07
CA VAL A 163 -1.52 -7.39 -6.12
C VAL A 163 -0.12 -7.99 -6.14
N VAL A 164 -0.01 -9.21 -5.66
CA VAL A 164 1.25 -9.99 -5.65
C VAL A 164 1.68 -10.31 -7.07
N THR A 165 2.93 -10.03 -7.41
CA THR A 165 3.46 -10.24 -8.76
C THR A 165 4.49 -11.38 -8.82
N GLN A 166 4.65 -11.96 -10.02
CA GLN A 166 5.76 -12.86 -10.34
C GLN A 166 6.93 -12.16 -11.03
N LYS A 167 6.88 -10.83 -11.20
CA LYS A 167 7.99 -10.07 -11.78
C LYS A 167 9.21 -10.18 -10.86
N ALA A 168 10.35 -10.55 -11.44
CA ALA A 168 11.59 -10.71 -10.68
C ALA A 168 11.98 -9.41 -9.96
N GLY A 169 12.41 -9.54 -8.71
CA GLY A 169 12.89 -8.42 -7.89
C GLY A 169 11.80 -7.50 -7.33
N LEU A 170 10.52 -7.75 -7.65
CA LEU A 170 9.38 -7.00 -7.14
C LEU A 170 8.48 -7.87 -6.24
N ASP A 171 7.85 -7.24 -5.29
CA ASP A 171 6.86 -7.86 -4.40
C ASP A 171 5.43 -7.75 -4.95
N TYR A 172 5.02 -6.55 -5.29
CA TYR A 172 3.67 -6.23 -5.76
C TYR A 172 3.74 -5.34 -7.01
N SER A 173 2.71 -5.45 -7.84
CA SER A 173 2.61 -4.66 -9.08
C SER A 173 1.52 -3.59 -9.04
N HIS A 174 0.61 -3.67 -8.08
CA HIS A 174 -0.51 -2.75 -7.96
C HIS A 174 -1.11 -2.76 -6.56
N GLN A 175 -1.86 -1.72 -6.23
CA GLN A 175 -2.67 -1.65 -5.02
C GLN A 175 -3.93 -0.81 -5.21
N GLY A 176 -4.89 -1.00 -4.32
CA GLY A 176 -6.14 -0.26 -4.30
C GLY A 176 -6.91 -0.50 -3.00
N ILE A 177 -8.13 -0.03 -2.94
CA ILE A 177 -9.02 -0.09 -1.79
C ILE A 177 -10.15 -1.07 -2.10
N ALA A 178 -10.36 -2.03 -1.21
CA ALA A 178 -11.40 -3.05 -1.32
C ALA A 178 -12.80 -2.45 -1.14
N PHE A 179 -13.75 -2.94 -1.90
CA PHE A 179 -15.16 -2.79 -1.60
C PHE A 179 -15.97 -3.97 -2.11
N TRP A 180 -17.06 -4.27 -1.42
CA TRP A 180 -18.01 -5.30 -1.81
C TRP A 180 -19.11 -4.69 -2.67
N GLY A 181 -19.24 -5.14 -3.91
CA GLY A 181 -20.28 -4.71 -4.81
C GLY A 181 -21.68 -5.22 -4.42
N ASN A 182 -22.71 -4.66 -5.03
CA ASN A 182 -24.10 -5.12 -4.86
C ASN A 182 -24.32 -6.54 -5.43
N ASP A 183 -23.41 -7.01 -6.30
CA ASP A 183 -23.34 -8.37 -6.83
C ASP A 183 -22.77 -9.39 -5.82
N GLY A 184 -22.41 -8.93 -4.61
CA GLY A 184 -21.81 -9.75 -3.56
C GLY A 184 -20.38 -10.17 -3.85
N LYS A 185 -19.72 -9.57 -4.84
CA LYS A 185 -18.33 -9.82 -5.23
C LYS A 185 -17.39 -8.75 -4.70
N LEU A 186 -16.11 -9.12 -4.60
CA LEU A 186 -15.06 -8.19 -4.22
C LEU A 186 -14.60 -7.40 -5.44
N HIS A 187 -14.53 -6.10 -5.27
CA HIS A 187 -14.07 -5.10 -6.25
C HIS A 187 -12.92 -4.27 -5.67
N MET A 188 -12.35 -3.40 -6.50
CA MET A 188 -11.26 -2.53 -6.09
C MET A 188 -11.47 -1.10 -6.60
N LEU A 189 -11.39 -0.12 -5.69
CA LEU A 189 -11.19 1.28 -6.04
C LEU A 189 -9.70 1.52 -6.20
N HIS A 190 -9.26 1.96 -7.37
CA HIS A 190 -7.85 2.15 -7.65
C HIS A 190 -7.55 3.24 -8.68
N ALA A 191 -6.32 3.74 -8.69
CA ALA A 191 -5.84 4.57 -9.80
C ALA A 191 -5.43 3.65 -10.95
N SER A 192 -6.25 3.64 -12.00
CA SER A 192 -6.07 2.78 -13.18
C SER A 192 -5.19 3.45 -14.22
N SER A 193 -4.02 2.88 -14.49
CA SER A 193 -3.16 3.33 -15.61
C SER A 193 -3.79 3.02 -16.97
N GLU A 194 -4.62 1.98 -17.09
CA GLU A 194 -5.39 1.62 -18.28
C GLU A 194 -6.47 2.69 -18.57
N ARG A 195 -7.25 3.07 -17.55
CA ARG A 195 -8.35 4.05 -17.67
C ARG A 195 -7.90 5.51 -17.48
N LYS A 196 -6.62 5.75 -17.16
CA LYS A 196 -6.03 7.09 -16.93
C LYS A 196 -6.71 7.90 -15.82
N ARG A 197 -7.35 7.24 -14.87
CA ARG A 197 -8.06 7.89 -13.76
C ARG A 197 -8.26 6.97 -12.56
N VAL A 198 -8.65 7.55 -11.44
CA VAL A 198 -9.17 6.81 -10.28
C VAL A 198 -10.58 6.32 -10.61
N ILE A 199 -10.82 5.04 -10.36
CA ILE A 199 -12.11 4.39 -10.60
C ILE A 199 -12.48 3.44 -9.45
N ALA A 200 -13.76 3.34 -9.15
CA ALA A 200 -14.33 2.11 -8.59
C ALA A 200 -14.51 1.16 -9.78
N ASP A 201 -13.68 0.12 -9.85
CA ASP A 201 -13.67 -0.77 -11.03
C ASP A 201 -14.96 -1.57 -11.06
N GLU A 202 -15.68 -1.50 -12.18
CA GLU A 202 -16.91 -2.27 -12.41
C GLU A 202 -16.63 -3.77 -12.51
N ARG A 203 -15.39 -4.13 -12.90
CA ARG A 203 -14.94 -5.52 -12.92
C ARG A 203 -14.81 -6.04 -11.51
N THR A 204 -15.16 -7.29 -11.30
CA THR A 204 -14.80 -7.98 -10.07
C THR A 204 -13.28 -8.05 -9.92
N LEU A 205 -12.79 -8.18 -8.69
CA LEU A 205 -11.36 -8.37 -8.46
C LEU A 205 -10.81 -9.60 -9.18
N GLU A 206 -11.60 -10.67 -9.26
CA GLU A 206 -11.25 -11.88 -10.01
C GLU A 206 -11.01 -11.57 -11.49
N ASP A 207 -11.94 -10.87 -12.14
CA ASP A 207 -11.86 -10.53 -13.55
C ASP A 207 -10.71 -9.54 -13.83
N TYR A 208 -10.49 -8.61 -12.91
CA TYR A 208 -9.33 -7.72 -12.97
C TYR A 208 -8.01 -8.51 -12.94
N LEU A 209 -7.85 -9.44 -12.00
CA LEU A 209 -6.63 -10.24 -11.85
C LEU A 209 -6.40 -11.22 -13.00
N LYS A 210 -7.46 -11.78 -13.60
CA LYS A 210 -7.36 -12.67 -14.78
C LYS A 210 -6.69 -11.99 -15.96
N ARG A 211 -6.89 -10.68 -16.14
CA ARG A 211 -6.31 -9.89 -17.23
C ARG A 211 -4.81 -9.59 -17.04
N ILE A 212 -4.29 -9.76 -15.83
CA ILE A 212 -2.88 -9.45 -15.52
C ILE A 212 -2.10 -10.75 -15.47
N SER A 213 -1.34 -11.02 -16.54
CA SER A 213 -0.59 -12.27 -16.69
C SER A 213 0.40 -12.54 -15.55
N HIS A 214 1.06 -11.48 -15.06
CA HIS A 214 2.05 -11.56 -13.99
C HIS A 214 1.46 -11.49 -12.57
N ALA A 215 0.15 -11.32 -12.40
CA ALA A 215 -0.48 -11.36 -11.08
C ALA A 215 -0.59 -12.80 -10.58
N LYS A 216 -0.15 -13.05 -9.36
CA LYS A 216 -0.32 -14.32 -8.63
C LYS A 216 -1.61 -14.36 -7.83
N GLY A 217 -1.99 -13.23 -7.25
CA GLY A 217 -3.12 -13.06 -6.35
C GLY A 217 -2.97 -11.80 -5.51
N ILE A 218 -3.52 -11.81 -4.31
CA ILE A 218 -3.53 -10.62 -3.44
C ILE A 218 -3.09 -10.92 -2.01
N ARG A 219 -2.61 -9.87 -1.32
CA ARG A 219 -2.62 -9.76 0.14
C ARG A 219 -3.46 -8.55 0.53
N VAL A 220 -3.99 -8.58 1.75
CA VAL A 220 -4.91 -7.55 2.22
C VAL A 220 -4.43 -6.98 3.54
N PHE A 221 -4.48 -5.67 3.68
CA PHE A 221 -4.04 -4.94 4.87
C PHE A 221 -5.11 -3.96 5.32
N ARG A 222 -5.14 -3.69 6.61
CA ARG A 222 -6.06 -2.73 7.22
C ARG A 222 -5.30 -1.74 8.06
N ILE A 223 -5.53 -0.44 7.86
CA ILE A 223 -5.02 0.59 8.76
C ILE A 223 -5.73 0.44 10.10
N CYS A 224 -4.94 0.33 11.16
CA CYS A 224 -5.43 0.33 12.53
C CYS A 224 -5.73 1.78 12.92
N LEU A 225 -6.95 2.20 12.70
CA LEU A 225 -7.41 3.48 13.20
C LEU A 225 -7.59 3.32 14.71
N LEU A 226 -6.57 3.68 15.49
CA LEU A 226 -6.65 3.63 16.95
C LEU A 226 -7.84 4.47 17.42
N TYR A 227 -8.76 3.83 18.09
CA TYR A 227 -9.80 4.52 18.83
C TYR A 227 -9.15 5.02 20.13
N THR A 228 -8.67 6.25 20.14
CA THR A 228 -8.56 7.00 21.38
C THR A 228 -9.96 7.49 21.72
N SER A 229 -10.78 6.60 22.28
CA SER A 229 -11.94 7.05 23.03
C SER A 229 -11.42 8.01 24.09
N PRO A 230 -11.97 9.22 24.24
CA PRO A 230 -11.70 10.01 25.43
C PRO A 230 -12.04 9.10 26.63
N SER A 231 -11.08 8.95 27.54
CA SER A 231 -11.34 8.20 28.76
C SER A 231 -12.54 8.84 29.46
N PRO A 232 -13.54 8.06 29.94
CA PRO A 232 -14.63 8.63 30.73
C PRO A 232 -14.17 9.37 32.01
N ARG A 233 -12.86 9.39 32.30
CA ARG A 233 -12.25 10.06 33.44
C ARG A 233 -11.86 11.52 33.20
N ASP A 234 -11.89 12.02 31.93
CA ASP A 234 -11.55 13.43 31.66
C ASP A 234 -12.75 14.37 31.73
N GLY A 235 -13.88 13.90 32.25
CA GLY A 235 -15.13 14.65 32.38
C GLY A 235 -15.55 14.96 33.81
N LEU A 236 -14.66 14.78 34.80
CA LEU A 236 -14.95 15.13 36.21
C LEU A 236 -13.76 15.87 36.81
N LEU A 237 -13.70 17.17 36.62
CA LEU A 237 -13.21 18.21 37.52
C LEU A 237 -13.91 19.52 37.16
#